data_425634ca27a8cfa611930c6d9d9c7012
#
_entry.id   425634ca27a8cfa611930c6d9d9c7012
#
_cell.length_a   1.000
_cell.length_b   1.000
_cell.length_c   1.000
_cell.angle_alpha   90.00
_cell.angle_beta   90.00
_cell.angle_gamma   90.00
#
_symmetry.space_group_name_H-M   'P 1'
#
loop_
_entity.id
_entity.type
_entity.pdbx_description
1 polymer ?
#
loop_
_entity_poly.entity_id
_entity_poly.type
_entity_poly.pdbx_seq_one_letter_code
_entity_poly.pdbx_strand_id
1 'polypeptide(L)'
;MRRLMAFALALTLSLPVMLFARAAAEDQDGYLTQNLWVEKGKGYTTYFSSIDFDVIPAGSQVSISKVSKKGFVLETGDQKFKFEYIAKHFDMDIDEFLGRLLSDKKPSAKWAGFSALDKQGIKEGKIKAGMSKAAVLVAAGYPVGKFNDVKADHWTYQRNRFVPINVLFVNGKVSQVGNEK
;
A
#
# COMPACT_ATOMS: atom_id res chain seq x y z
N MET A 1 -2.53 82.26 -9.11
CA MET A 1 -2.14 81.12 -8.23
C MET A 1 -3.18 79.99 -8.37
N ARG A 2 -2.94 79.02 -9.18
CA ARG A 2 -3.85 77.86 -9.40
C ARG A 2 -3.32 76.70 -8.61
N ARG A 3 -4.08 76.19 -7.61
CA ARG A 3 -3.78 74.97 -6.84
C ARG A 3 -4.32 73.75 -7.62
N LEU A 4 -3.46 72.89 -8.07
CA LEU A 4 -3.80 71.56 -8.58
C LEU A 4 -4.06 70.64 -7.40
N MET A 5 -5.28 70.09 -7.30
CA MET A 5 -5.61 68.97 -6.42
C MET A 5 -5.32 67.69 -7.20
N ALA A 6 -4.39 66.90 -6.70
CA ALA A 6 -4.13 65.56 -7.21
C ALA A 6 -5.09 64.57 -6.49
N PHE A 7 -5.97 63.92 -7.26
CA PHE A 7 -6.78 62.79 -6.79
C PHE A 7 -5.95 61.51 -6.89
N ALA A 8 -5.63 60.91 -5.76
CA ALA A 8 -5.03 59.60 -5.70
C ALA A 8 -6.13 58.51 -5.83
N LEU A 9 -6.17 57.83 -6.94
CA LEU A 9 -7.06 56.68 -7.18
C LEU A 9 -6.44 55.41 -6.55
N ALA A 10 -6.98 54.98 -5.41
CA ALA A 10 -6.56 53.74 -4.78
C ALA A 10 -7.18 52.55 -5.52
N LEU A 11 -6.37 51.84 -6.28
CA LEU A 11 -6.75 50.62 -6.98
C LEU A 11 -6.68 49.46 -5.98
N THR A 12 -7.82 49.02 -5.43
CA THR A 12 -7.91 47.84 -4.59
C THR A 12 -7.84 46.58 -5.47
N LEU A 13 -6.69 45.94 -5.49
CA LEU A 13 -6.49 44.66 -6.15
C LEU A 13 -7.15 43.58 -5.27
N SER A 14 -8.37 43.18 -5.58
CA SER A 14 -9.01 41.99 -5.00
C SER A 14 -8.41 40.74 -5.65
N LEU A 15 -7.50 40.08 -4.93
CA LEU A 15 -7.03 38.74 -5.29
C LEU A 15 -8.20 37.76 -5.20
N PRO A 16 -8.51 37.00 -6.26
CA PRO A 16 -9.47 35.93 -6.14
C PRO A 16 -8.89 34.86 -5.21
N VAL A 17 -9.57 34.58 -4.10
CA VAL A 17 -9.32 33.42 -3.27
C VAL A 17 -9.69 32.21 -4.13
N MET A 18 -8.69 31.56 -4.75
CA MET A 18 -8.88 30.28 -5.38
C MET A 18 -9.21 29.27 -4.28
N LEU A 19 -10.49 28.99 -4.13
CA LEU A 19 -10.98 27.85 -3.38
C LEU A 19 -10.52 26.62 -4.18
N PHE A 20 -9.41 26.01 -3.77
CA PHE A 20 -9.05 24.68 -4.24
C PHE A 20 -10.12 23.72 -3.69
N ALA A 21 -11.19 23.54 -4.46
CA ALA A 21 -12.06 22.39 -4.28
C ALA A 21 -11.17 21.17 -4.43
N ARG A 22 -10.94 20.44 -3.33
CA ARG A 22 -10.28 19.12 -3.35
C ARG A 22 -11.11 18.28 -4.29
N ALA A 23 -10.62 18.05 -5.51
CA ALA A 23 -11.23 17.15 -6.45
C ALA A 23 -11.48 15.82 -5.70
N ALA A 24 -12.69 15.28 -5.81
CA ALA A 24 -12.95 13.93 -5.36
C ALA A 24 -11.84 13.07 -6.01
N ALA A 25 -11.12 12.30 -5.18
CA ALA A 25 -10.03 11.50 -5.69
C ALA A 25 -10.60 10.62 -6.82
N GLU A 26 -10.09 10.80 -8.04
CA GLU A 26 -10.47 9.98 -9.18
C GLU A 26 -10.17 8.52 -8.86
N ASP A 27 -10.98 7.61 -9.41
CA ASP A 27 -10.74 6.19 -9.27
C ASP A 27 -9.36 5.86 -9.86
N GLN A 28 -8.56 5.06 -9.13
CA GLN A 28 -7.21 4.70 -9.53
C GLN A 28 -7.21 3.27 -10.05
N ASP A 29 -7.00 3.12 -11.35
CA ASP A 29 -6.87 1.82 -11.99
C ASP A 29 -5.41 1.38 -12.04
N GLY A 30 -5.17 0.07 -11.89
CA GLY A 30 -3.82 -0.46 -11.96
C GLY A 30 -3.75 -1.96 -11.71
N TYR A 31 -2.52 -2.43 -11.56
CA TYR A 31 -2.22 -3.81 -11.20
C TYR A 31 -1.61 -3.87 -9.80
N LEU A 32 -2.05 -4.83 -9.00
CA LEU A 32 -1.47 -5.05 -7.67
C LEU A 32 0.01 -5.45 -7.77
N THR A 33 0.85 -4.80 -6.98
CA THR A 33 2.28 -5.12 -6.84
C THR A 33 2.53 -6.22 -5.85
N GLN A 34 1.56 -6.52 -4.98
CA GLN A 34 1.61 -7.50 -3.90
C GLN A 34 0.26 -8.20 -3.73
N ASN A 35 0.26 -9.34 -3.05
CA ASN A 35 -0.97 -9.99 -2.63
C ASN A 35 -1.71 -9.14 -1.60
N LEU A 36 -3.04 -9.25 -1.59
CA LEU A 36 -3.91 -8.70 -0.55
C LEU A 36 -4.80 -9.81 0.01
N TRP A 37 -5.10 -9.72 1.30
CA TRP A 37 -5.96 -10.71 1.98
C TRP A 37 -7.31 -10.10 2.26
N VAL A 38 -8.35 -10.88 1.99
CA VAL A 38 -9.74 -10.47 2.15
C VAL A 38 -10.55 -11.55 2.87
N GLU A 39 -11.52 -11.14 3.65
CA GLU A 39 -12.48 -12.00 4.31
C GLU A 39 -13.87 -11.35 4.27
N LYS A 40 -14.87 -12.06 3.70
CA LYS A 40 -16.28 -11.60 3.70
C LYS A 40 -16.47 -10.15 3.22
N GLY A 41 -15.80 -9.80 2.11
CA GLY A 41 -15.89 -8.45 1.51
C GLY A 41 -15.07 -7.36 2.22
N LYS A 42 -14.26 -7.72 3.22
CA LYS A 42 -13.33 -6.82 3.91
C LYS A 42 -11.89 -7.20 3.60
N GLY A 43 -11.01 -6.21 3.59
CA GLY A 43 -9.57 -6.41 3.44
C GLY A 43 -8.80 -5.63 4.50
N TYR A 44 -7.62 -6.13 4.83
CA TYR A 44 -6.73 -5.54 5.82
C TYR A 44 -5.35 -5.34 5.24
N THR A 45 -4.86 -4.11 5.27
CA THR A 45 -3.55 -3.74 4.71
C THR A 45 -2.38 -4.17 5.59
N THR A 46 -2.65 -4.49 6.87
CA THR A 46 -1.64 -4.85 7.87
C THR A 46 -1.60 -6.32 8.22
N TYR A 47 -2.53 -7.12 7.70
CA TYR A 47 -2.62 -8.53 8.04
C TYR A 47 -2.08 -9.39 6.92
N PHE A 48 -1.38 -10.41 7.32
CA PHE A 48 -0.77 -11.40 6.47
C PHE A 48 -1.31 -12.79 6.83
N SER A 49 -1.84 -13.49 5.83
CA SER A 49 -2.15 -14.92 5.84
C SER A 49 -2.69 -15.52 7.16
N SER A 50 -3.94 -15.28 7.44
CA SER A 50 -4.73 -16.21 8.28
C SER A 50 -5.29 -17.33 7.39
N ILE A 51 -5.58 -18.50 7.98
CA ILE A 51 -6.17 -19.66 7.28
C ILE A 51 -7.54 -19.32 6.66
N ASP A 52 -8.21 -18.31 7.21
CA ASP A 52 -9.58 -17.94 6.87
C ASP A 52 -9.68 -16.83 5.81
N PHE A 53 -8.54 -16.38 5.23
CA PHE A 53 -8.53 -15.31 4.27
C PHE A 53 -8.34 -15.83 2.85
N ASP A 54 -9.12 -15.29 1.92
CA ASP A 54 -8.86 -15.40 0.50
C ASP A 54 -7.76 -14.42 0.07
N VAL A 55 -7.08 -14.74 -1.02
CA VAL A 55 -6.00 -13.91 -1.57
C VAL A 55 -6.44 -13.28 -2.87
N ILE A 56 -6.35 -11.94 -2.97
CA ILE A 56 -6.33 -11.25 -4.25
C ILE A 56 -4.87 -11.28 -4.72
N PRO A 57 -4.57 -12.00 -5.81
CA PRO A 57 -3.17 -12.22 -6.20
C PRO A 57 -2.50 -10.94 -6.69
N ALA A 58 -1.20 -10.83 -6.43
CA ALA A 58 -0.34 -9.85 -7.08
C ALA A 58 -0.46 -9.97 -8.61
N GLY A 59 -0.50 -8.83 -9.30
CA GLY A 59 -0.74 -8.77 -10.75
C GLY A 59 -2.21 -8.79 -11.16
N SER A 60 -3.16 -8.88 -10.23
CA SER A 60 -4.58 -8.65 -10.51
C SER A 60 -4.80 -7.22 -10.94
N GLN A 61 -5.64 -7.02 -11.96
CA GLN A 61 -6.13 -5.69 -12.33
C GLN A 61 -7.21 -5.28 -11.35
N VAL A 62 -7.09 -4.06 -10.85
CA VAL A 62 -7.99 -3.51 -9.81
C VAL A 62 -8.33 -2.06 -10.10
N SER A 63 -9.47 -1.62 -9.57
CA SER A 63 -9.85 -0.21 -9.46
C SER A 63 -9.97 0.15 -7.97
N ILE A 64 -9.40 1.29 -7.59
CA ILE A 64 -9.45 1.81 -6.22
C ILE A 64 -10.26 3.09 -6.19
N SER A 65 -11.26 3.12 -5.32
CA SER A 65 -12.17 4.26 -5.14
C SER A 65 -12.35 4.60 -3.67
N LYS A 66 -13.05 5.69 -3.38
CA LYS A 66 -13.44 6.13 -2.04
C LYS A 66 -12.25 6.20 -1.05
N VAL A 67 -11.11 6.67 -1.55
CA VAL A 67 -9.89 6.80 -0.73
C VAL A 67 -10.10 7.82 0.39
N SER A 68 -9.71 7.43 1.59
CA SER A 68 -9.74 8.26 2.79
C SER A 68 -8.58 7.89 3.71
N LYS A 69 -8.29 8.71 4.73
CA LYS A 69 -7.26 8.39 5.74
C LYS A 69 -7.50 7.07 6.50
N LYS A 70 -8.71 6.49 6.40
CA LYS A 70 -9.09 5.26 7.12
C LYS A 70 -9.18 4.03 6.21
N GLY A 71 -9.03 4.19 4.90
CA GLY A 71 -9.11 3.08 3.97
C GLY A 71 -9.62 3.47 2.59
N PHE A 72 -9.90 2.46 1.80
CA PHE A 72 -10.33 2.58 0.40
C PHE A 72 -11.24 1.42 0.04
N VAL A 73 -11.88 1.53 -1.13
CA VAL A 73 -12.61 0.43 -1.75
C VAL A 73 -11.80 -0.07 -2.94
N LEU A 74 -11.62 -1.38 -3.02
CA LEU A 74 -10.96 -2.05 -4.13
C LEU A 74 -11.98 -2.93 -4.86
N GLU A 75 -11.98 -2.85 -6.17
CA GLU A 75 -12.80 -3.66 -7.07
C GLU A 75 -11.89 -4.48 -7.99
N THR A 76 -12.23 -5.76 -8.18
CA THR A 76 -11.53 -6.65 -9.10
C THR A 76 -12.51 -7.68 -9.66
N GLY A 77 -12.65 -7.74 -10.99
CA GLY A 77 -13.76 -8.43 -11.63
C GLY A 77 -15.10 -7.92 -11.08
N ASP A 78 -15.98 -8.83 -10.72
CA ASP A 78 -17.30 -8.51 -10.15
C ASP A 78 -17.28 -8.37 -8.61
N GLN A 79 -16.09 -8.43 -7.99
CA GLN A 79 -15.93 -8.40 -6.54
C GLN A 79 -15.51 -7.02 -6.05
N LYS A 80 -16.03 -6.67 -4.87
CA LYS A 80 -15.77 -5.40 -4.22
C LYS A 80 -15.42 -5.61 -2.76
N PHE A 81 -14.30 -5.00 -2.33
CA PHE A 81 -13.74 -5.15 -1.00
C PHE A 81 -13.51 -3.79 -0.35
N LYS A 82 -13.87 -3.68 0.92
CA LYS A 82 -13.57 -2.50 1.73
C LYS A 82 -12.30 -2.75 2.53
N PHE A 83 -11.23 -2.04 2.21
CA PHE A 83 -9.96 -2.11 2.92
C PHE A 83 -9.89 -1.09 4.05
N GLU A 84 -9.47 -1.54 5.22
CA GLU A 84 -9.14 -0.67 6.34
C GLU A 84 -7.64 -0.33 6.31
N TYR A 85 -7.31 0.98 6.43
CA TYR A 85 -5.95 1.45 6.55
C TYR A 85 -5.69 1.94 7.98
N ILE A 86 -4.74 1.32 8.65
CA ILE A 86 -4.40 1.62 10.04
C ILE A 86 -3.06 2.37 10.04
N ALA A 87 -3.10 3.69 9.89
CA ALA A 87 -1.93 4.56 9.71
C ALA A 87 -0.84 4.37 10.78
N LYS A 88 -1.21 4.06 12.04
CA LYS A 88 -0.24 3.81 13.12
C LYS A 88 0.64 2.56 12.91
N HIS A 89 0.27 1.69 11.97
CA HIS A 89 1.03 0.48 11.63
C HIS A 89 2.00 0.71 10.47
N PHE A 90 1.90 1.85 9.78
CA PHE A 90 2.76 2.21 8.67
C PHE A 90 3.42 3.55 8.96
N ASP A 91 4.66 3.70 8.54
CA ASP A 91 5.37 4.98 8.57
C ASP A 91 5.20 5.69 7.21
N MET A 92 3.97 5.70 6.73
CA MET A 92 3.57 6.33 5.47
C MET A 92 2.10 6.73 5.51
N ASP A 93 1.69 7.66 4.67
CA ASP A 93 0.29 7.97 4.47
C ASP A 93 -0.38 7.01 3.47
N ILE A 94 -1.69 7.17 3.30
CA ILE A 94 -2.44 6.28 2.42
C ILE A 94 -2.09 6.49 0.94
N ASP A 95 -1.74 7.71 0.53
CA ASP A 95 -1.41 8.01 -0.86
C ASP A 95 -0.06 7.36 -1.22
N GLU A 96 0.91 7.43 -0.33
CA GLU A 96 2.18 6.71 -0.48
C GLU A 96 1.97 5.18 -0.48
N PHE A 97 1.11 4.68 0.42
CA PHE A 97 0.76 3.25 0.46
C PHE A 97 0.14 2.80 -0.88
N LEU A 98 -0.82 3.54 -1.42
CA LEU A 98 -1.45 3.22 -2.70
C LEU A 98 -0.47 3.31 -3.88
N GLY A 99 0.42 4.31 -3.87
CA GLY A 99 1.50 4.43 -4.86
C GLY A 99 2.48 3.24 -4.86
N ARG A 100 2.64 2.54 -3.71
CA ARG A 100 3.41 1.29 -3.64
C ARG A 100 2.59 0.08 -4.03
N LEU A 101 1.28 0.10 -3.74
CA LEU A 101 0.35 -1.00 -4.00
C LEU A 101 0.03 -1.18 -5.48
N LEU A 102 -0.04 -0.08 -6.24
CA LEU A 102 -0.45 -0.08 -7.64
C LEU A 102 0.74 0.08 -8.60
N SER A 103 0.56 -0.45 -9.78
CA SER A 103 1.46 -0.27 -10.93
C SER A 103 0.62 -0.10 -12.20
N ASP A 104 0.97 0.85 -13.06
CA ASP A 104 0.31 1.07 -14.36
C ASP A 104 0.51 -0.10 -15.33
N LYS A 105 1.55 -0.91 -15.10
CA LYS A 105 1.87 -2.07 -15.93
C LYS A 105 1.86 -3.35 -15.09
N LYS A 106 1.36 -4.41 -15.69
CA LYS A 106 1.36 -5.74 -15.05
C LYS A 106 2.80 -6.11 -14.62
N PRO A 107 3.06 -6.34 -13.32
CA PRO A 107 4.41 -6.48 -12.78
C PRO A 107 5.06 -7.84 -13.06
N SER A 108 4.41 -8.73 -13.81
CA SER A 108 4.89 -10.09 -14.11
C SER A 108 6.32 -10.14 -14.69
N ALA A 109 6.71 -9.14 -15.46
CA ALA A 109 8.08 -9.05 -16.01
C ALA A 109 9.14 -8.88 -14.91
N LYS A 110 8.81 -8.16 -13.83
CA LYS A 110 9.70 -7.99 -12.67
C LYS A 110 9.89 -9.30 -11.89
N TRP A 111 8.94 -10.24 -12.01
CA TRP A 111 8.94 -11.52 -11.30
C TRP A 111 9.54 -12.67 -12.13
N ALA A 112 9.91 -12.43 -13.37
CA ALA A 112 10.49 -13.45 -14.26
C ALA A 112 11.74 -14.10 -13.63
N GLY A 113 12.59 -13.30 -12.96
CA GLY A 113 13.82 -13.75 -12.30
C GLY A 113 13.61 -14.43 -10.93
N PHE A 114 12.38 -14.53 -10.41
CA PHE A 114 12.12 -15.20 -9.15
C PHE A 114 12.33 -16.71 -9.25
N SER A 115 12.90 -17.31 -8.20
CA SER A 115 13.08 -18.75 -8.09
C SER A 115 11.71 -19.49 -8.05
N ALA A 116 11.73 -20.80 -8.25
CA ALA A 116 10.53 -21.63 -8.12
C ALA A 116 9.90 -21.51 -6.72
N LEU A 117 10.75 -21.45 -5.68
CA LEU A 117 10.32 -21.24 -4.29
C LEU A 117 9.66 -19.89 -4.08
N ASP A 118 10.25 -18.80 -4.63
CA ASP A 118 9.67 -17.46 -4.57
C ASP A 118 8.28 -17.44 -5.22
N LYS A 119 8.15 -18.00 -6.42
CA LYS A 119 6.89 -18.08 -7.15
C LYS A 119 5.84 -18.89 -6.41
N GLN A 120 6.27 -19.99 -5.79
CA GLN A 120 5.38 -20.80 -4.96
C GLN A 120 4.89 -20.03 -3.74
N GLY A 121 5.78 -19.36 -3.00
CA GLY A 121 5.42 -18.55 -1.83
C GLY A 121 4.45 -17.42 -2.20
N ILE A 122 4.68 -16.73 -3.32
CA ILE A 122 3.78 -15.69 -3.83
C ILE A 122 2.40 -16.27 -4.14
N LYS A 123 2.35 -17.39 -4.89
CA LYS A 123 1.07 -18.04 -5.26
C LYS A 123 0.26 -18.45 -4.03
N GLU A 124 0.93 -18.96 -3.00
CA GLU A 124 0.27 -19.42 -1.77
C GLU A 124 0.00 -18.29 -0.77
N GLY A 125 0.49 -17.07 -1.02
CA GLY A 125 0.43 -15.98 -0.05
C GLY A 125 1.19 -16.30 1.24
N LYS A 126 2.30 -17.03 1.15
CA LYS A 126 3.07 -17.53 2.31
C LYS A 126 4.53 -17.15 2.22
N ILE A 127 5.09 -16.73 3.34
CA ILE A 127 6.53 -16.55 3.49
C ILE A 127 7.14 -17.91 3.83
N LYS A 128 8.17 -18.32 3.06
CA LYS A 128 8.88 -19.60 3.23
C LYS A 128 10.37 -19.34 3.41
N ALA A 129 11.05 -20.17 4.21
CA ALA A 129 12.49 -20.14 4.32
C ALA A 129 13.14 -20.29 2.93
N GLY A 130 14.17 -19.50 2.65
CA GLY A 130 14.86 -19.44 1.35
C GLY A 130 14.28 -18.45 0.34
N MET A 131 13.10 -17.87 0.55
CA MET A 131 12.55 -16.81 -0.33
C MET A 131 13.42 -15.56 -0.28
N SER A 132 13.50 -14.85 -1.41
CA SER A 132 14.14 -13.55 -1.48
C SER A 132 13.31 -12.45 -0.83
N LYS A 133 13.94 -11.39 -0.29
CA LYS A 133 13.25 -10.20 0.23
C LYS A 133 12.23 -9.64 -0.77
N ALA A 134 12.62 -9.55 -2.04
CA ALA A 134 11.74 -9.05 -3.10
C ALA A 134 10.49 -9.91 -3.27
N ALA A 135 10.63 -11.23 -3.22
CA ALA A 135 9.49 -12.13 -3.31
C ALA A 135 8.60 -12.09 -2.07
N VAL A 136 9.18 -11.87 -0.88
CA VAL A 136 8.40 -11.67 0.35
C VAL A 136 7.55 -10.41 0.27
N LEU A 137 8.06 -9.30 -0.29
CA LEU A 137 7.25 -8.09 -0.52
C LEU A 137 6.07 -8.36 -1.45
N VAL A 138 6.24 -9.17 -2.48
CA VAL A 138 5.13 -9.54 -3.37
C VAL A 138 4.15 -10.49 -2.65
N ALA A 139 4.66 -11.45 -1.89
CA ALA A 139 3.86 -12.46 -1.21
C ALA A 139 3.09 -11.89 -0.01
N ALA A 140 3.65 -10.97 0.76
CA ALA A 140 3.13 -10.51 2.05
C ALA A 140 2.99 -8.99 2.16
N GLY A 141 3.43 -8.23 1.18
CA GLY A 141 3.44 -6.78 1.22
C GLY A 141 4.57 -6.21 2.08
N TYR A 142 4.45 -4.92 2.41
CA TYR A 142 5.43 -4.23 3.24
C TYR A 142 5.30 -4.63 4.71
N PRO A 143 6.42 -4.81 5.43
CA PRO A 143 6.40 -5.09 6.86
C PRO A 143 5.76 -3.94 7.64
N VAL A 144 5.20 -4.25 8.81
CA VAL A 144 4.56 -3.26 9.69
C VAL A 144 5.54 -2.75 10.76
N GLY A 145 5.28 -1.53 11.26
CA GLY A 145 6.03 -0.93 12.37
C GLY A 145 6.77 0.35 11.99
N LYS A 146 7.29 1.03 13.01
CA LYS A 146 8.03 2.30 12.89
C LYS A 146 9.31 2.22 12.04
N PHE A 147 9.78 1.03 11.76
CA PHE A 147 11.03 0.76 11.05
C PHE A 147 10.76 -0.11 9.82
N ASN A 148 9.85 0.33 8.95
CA ASN A 148 9.57 -0.27 7.64
C ASN A 148 10.77 -0.27 6.69
N ASP A 149 11.97 -0.38 7.23
CA ASP A 149 13.17 -0.43 6.41
C ASP A 149 13.26 -1.80 5.72
N VAL A 150 12.86 -1.82 4.45
CA VAL A 150 12.98 -3.01 3.60
C VAL A 150 14.44 -3.45 3.39
N LYS A 151 15.43 -2.63 3.81
CA LYS A 151 16.85 -3.01 3.81
C LYS A 151 17.23 -3.80 5.06
N ALA A 152 16.48 -3.64 6.17
CA ALA A 152 16.73 -4.38 7.41
C ALA A 152 16.63 -5.89 7.20
N ASP A 153 17.37 -6.66 7.98
CA ASP A 153 17.35 -8.13 7.94
C ASP A 153 16.34 -8.74 8.92
N HIS A 154 15.53 -7.92 9.55
CA HIS A 154 14.42 -8.33 10.39
C HIS A 154 13.17 -7.55 10.02
N TRP A 155 12.12 -8.27 9.59
CA TRP A 155 10.82 -7.71 9.26
C TRP A 155 9.75 -8.30 10.18
N THR A 156 8.77 -7.46 10.54
CA THR A 156 7.60 -7.89 11.33
C THR A 156 6.35 -7.78 10.47
N TYR A 157 5.54 -8.82 10.51
CA TYR A 157 4.20 -8.90 9.93
C TYR A 157 3.19 -9.20 11.03
N GLN A 158 1.90 -9.13 10.71
CA GLN A 158 0.83 -9.47 11.63
C GLN A 158 -0.01 -10.61 11.05
N ARG A 159 -0.14 -11.71 11.78
CA ARG A 159 -1.11 -12.75 11.44
C ARG A 159 -2.53 -12.27 11.76
N ASN A 160 -2.67 -11.59 12.88
CA ASN A 160 -3.84 -10.86 13.32
C ASN A 160 -3.38 -9.76 14.29
N ARG A 161 -4.32 -8.99 14.85
CA ARG A 161 -4.01 -7.87 15.76
C ARG A 161 -3.17 -8.23 17.01
N PHE A 162 -3.03 -9.52 17.33
CA PHE A 162 -2.37 -10.00 18.55
C PHE A 162 -1.14 -10.86 18.28
N VAL A 163 -0.95 -11.33 17.06
CA VAL A 163 0.09 -12.32 16.74
C VAL A 163 1.04 -11.77 15.69
N PRO A 164 2.20 -11.21 16.10
CA PRO A 164 3.24 -10.82 15.18
C PRO A 164 3.91 -12.06 14.57
N ILE A 165 4.43 -11.90 13.37
CA ILE A 165 5.25 -12.88 12.67
C ILE A 165 6.58 -12.18 12.36
N ASN A 166 7.67 -12.69 12.92
CA ASN A 166 9.01 -12.20 12.65
C ASN A 166 9.62 -12.99 11.49
N VAL A 167 10.23 -12.27 10.56
CA VAL A 167 10.94 -12.81 9.40
C VAL A 167 12.37 -12.33 9.46
N LEU A 168 13.30 -13.27 9.63
CA LEU A 168 14.73 -12.99 9.64
C LEU A 168 15.33 -13.32 8.28
N PHE A 169 16.27 -12.49 7.85
CA PHE A 169 16.98 -12.67 6.58
C PHE A 169 18.48 -12.84 6.81
N VAL A 170 19.08 -13.70 6.00
CA VAL A 170 20.52 -13.85 5.87
C VAL A 170 20.86 -13.82 4.38
N ASN A 171 21.80 -12.96 4.01
CA ASN A 171 22.20 -12.77 2.61
C ASN A 171 21.00 -12.49 1.67
N GLY A 172 20.02 -11.69 2.14
CA GLY A 172 18.83 -11.31 1.39
C GLY A 172 17.78 -12.41 1.19
N LYS A 173 17.93 -13.54 1.88
CA LYS A 173 16.97 -14.64 1.86
C LYS A 173 16.40 -14.92 3.24
N VAL A 174 15.14 -15.32 3.29
CA VAL A 174 14.48 -15.73 4.54
C VAL A 174 15.25 -16.89 5.17
N SER A 175 15.75 -16.69 6.37
CA SER A 175 16.38 -17.73 7.19
C SER A 175 15.41 -18.33 8.20
N GLN A 176 14.49 -17.52 8.73
CA GLN A 176 13.52 -17.95 9.74
C GLN A 176 12.21 -17.18 9.58
N VAL A 177 11.10 -17.88 9.82
CA VAL A 177 9.75 -17.33 9.95
C VAL A 177 9.15 -17.87 11.24
N GLY A 178 8.71 -17.01 12.13
CA GLY A 178 8.14 -17.45 13.40
C GLY A 178 7.62 -16.32 14.26
N ASN A 179 7.02 -16.69 15.39
CA ASN A 179 6.63 -15.77 16.43
C ASN A 179 7.82 -15.63 17.40
N GLU A 180 8.02 -14.44 17.97
CA GLU A 180 8.85 -14.34 19.19
C GLU A 180 8.19 -15.18 20.27
N LYS A 181 9.00 -16.03 20.93
CA LYS A 181 8.58 -16.74 22.13
C LYS A 181 8.67 -15.81 23.32
#